data_9ea65c54dda4e4ff6a2bd43a3aedd5a5
#
_entry.id   9ea65c54dda4e4ff6a2bd43a3aedd5a5
#
_cell.length_a   1.000
_cell.length_b   1.000
_cell.length_c   1.000
_cell.angle_alpha   90.00
_cell.angle_beta   90.00
_cell.angle_gamma   90.00
#
_symmetry.space_group_name_H-M   'P 1'
#
loop_
_entity.id
_entity.type
_entity.pdbx_description
1 polymer ?
#
loop_
_entity_poly.entity_id
_entity_poly.type
_entity_poly.pdbx_seq_one_letter_code
_entity_poly.pdbx_strand_id
1 'polypeptide(L)'
;VKHQIIVPEGKTAEQVIREVAIEEGVDADLAVRVAKAESGLQPTAYNLDKGDSMDRGIFQWNSKYHPEITDECAFNVECAARAFCKAVNEGHLSWWNASKEKWEK
;
A
#
# COMPACT_ATOMS: atom_id res chain seq x y z
N VAL A 1 9.35 -3.48 24.79
CA VAL A 1 9.10 -2.67 23.58
C VAL A 1 8.73 -3.60 22.44
N LYS A 2 7.60 -3.36 21.86
CA LYS A 2 7.19 -4.12 20.69
C LYS A 2 7.84 -3.52 19.46
N HIS A 3 8.49 -4.38 18.69
CA HIS A 3 8.99 -3.99 17.37
C HIS A 3 7.91 -4.28 16.34
N GLN A 4 7.50 -3.27 15.60
CA GLN A 4 6.59 -3.46 14.48
C GLN A 4 7.34 -4.19 13.37
N ILE A 5 6.72 -5.23 12.85
CA ILE A 5 7.25 -5.92 11.68
C ILE A 5 6.72 -5.20 10.46
N ILE A 6 7.57 -4.40 9.83
CA ILE A 6 7.22 -3.62 8.63
C ILE A 6 7.32 -4.50 7.39
N VAL A 7 8.42 -5.27 7.30
CA VAL A 7 8.65 -6.26 6.25
C VAL A 7 9.18 -7.50 6.94
N PRO A 8 8.67 -8.71 6.60
CA PRO A 8 9.21 -9.93 7.18
C PRO A 8 10.70 -10.07 6.91
N GLU A 9 11.42 -10.62 7.89
CA GLU A 9 12.84 -10.83 7.78
C GLU A 9 13.17 -11.71 6.58
N GLY A 10 14.19 -11.33 5.83
CA GLY A 10 14.63 -12.09 4.67
C GLY A 10 13.86 -11.80 3.38
N LYS A 11 12.90 -10.87 3.40
CA LYS A 11 12.12 -10.52 2.22
C LYS A 11 12.22 -9.03 1.91
N THR A 12 12.10 -8.68 0.64
CA THR A 12 11.96 -7.29 0.23
C THR A 12 10.48 -6.90 0.25
N ALA A 13 10.20 -5.61 0.29
CA ALA A 13 8.83 -5.12 0.20
C ALA A 13 8.17 -5.60 -1.09
N GLU A 14 8.90 -5.56 -2.20
CA GLU A 14 8.37 -6.03 -3.49
C GLU A 14 7.97 -7.51 -3.43
N GLN A 15 8.80 -8.35 -2.83
CA GLN A 15 8.49 -9.79 -2.69
C GLN A 15 7.21 -10.00 -1.91
N VAL A 16 7.03 -9.27 -0.81
CA VAL A 16 5.82 -9.39 0.02
C VAL A 16 4.59 -8.96 -0.77
N ILE A 17 4.67 -7.84 -1.50
CA ILE A 17 3.54 -7.38 -2.31
C ILE A 17 3.18 -8.42 -3.37
N ARG A 18 4.17 -8.99 -4.06
CA ARG A 18 3.90 -10.01 -5.08
C ARG A 18 3.23 -11.25 -4.49
N GLU A 19 3.72 -11.71 -3.35
CA GLU A 19 3.14 -12.88 -2.68
C GLU A 19 1.69 -12.63 -2.30
N VAL A 20 1.41 -11.47 -1.70
CA VAL A 20 0.05 -11.12 -1.30
C VAL A 20 -0.86 -11.01 -2.53
N ALA A 21 -0.39 -10.34 -3.58
CA ALA A 21 -1.19 -10.17 -4.79
C ALA A 21 -1.56 -11.53 -5.41
N ILE A 22 -0.59 -12.45 -5.48
CA ILE A 22 -0.84 -13.80 -6.00
C ILE A 22 -1.89 -14.50 -5.15
N GLU A 23 -1.76 -14.46 -3.83
CA GLU A 23 -2.73 -15.07 -2.92
C GLU A 23 -4.14 -14.48 -3.09
N GLU A 24 -4.23 -13.18 -3.33
CA GLU A 24 -5.51 -12.47 -3.43
C GLU A 24 -6.08 -12.41 -4.84
N GLY A 25 -5.39 -12.99 -5.81
CA GLY A 25 -5.87 -13.02 -7.19
C GLY A 25 -5.76 -11.68 -7.91
N VAL A 26 -4.84 -10.82 -7.49
CA VAL A 26 -4.58 -9.53 -8.11
C VAL A 26 -3.28 -9.60 -8.93
N ASP A 27 -3.23 -8.87 -10.04
CA ASP A 27 -2.03 -8.79 -10.86
C ASP A 27 -0.86 -8.27 -10.01
N ALA A 28 0.17 -9.11 -9.82
CA ALA A 28 1.30 -8.78 -8.98
C ALA A 28 2.10 -7.60 -9.55
N ASP A 29 2.27 -7.54 -10.87
CA ASP A 29 2.99 -6.42 -11.49
C ASP A 29 2.25 -5.10 -11.29
N LEU A 30 0.92 -5.12 -11.40
CA LEU A 30 0.10 -3.94 -11.12
C LEU A 30 0.31 -3.46 -9.69
N ALA A 31 0.22 -4.38 -8.72
CA ALA A 31 0.37 -4.03 -7.31
C ALA A 31 1.73 -3.38 -7.03
N VAL A 32 2.80 -3.94 -7.61
CA VAL A 32 4.14 -3.39 -7.45
C VAL A 32 4.25 -2.01 -8.11
N ARG A 33 3.69 -1.86 -9.32
CA ARG A 33 3.74 -0.57 -10.02
C ARG A 33 3.02 0.52 -9.23
N VAL A 34 1.86 0.21 -8.64
CA VAL A 34 1.12 1.18 -7.82
C VAL A 34 1.93 1.57 -6.58
N ALA A 35 2.46 0.59 -5.85
CA ALA A 35 3.27 0.86 -4.66
C ALA A 35 4.50 1.70 -5.01
N LYS A 36 5.14 1.40 -6.13
CA LYS A 36 6.30 2.15 -6.60
C LYS A 36 5.93 3.60 -6.92
N ALA A 37 4.80 3.79 -7.60
CA ALA A 37 4.31 5.13 -7.95
C ALA A 37 3.93 5.95 -6.71
N GLU A 38 3.34 5.29 -5.70
CA GLU A 38 2.87 5.97 -4.50
C GLU A 38 3.99 6.35 -3.54
N SER A 39 4.95 5.46 -3.33
CA SER A 39 5.94 5.63 -2.27
C SER A 39 7.37 5.30 -2.69
N GLY A 40 7.60 4.88 -3.94
CA GLY A 40 8.90 4.37 -4.33
C GLY A 40 9.23 3.06 -3.61
N LEU A 41 8.21 2.28 -3.25
CA LEU A 41 8.35 1.02 -2.50
C LEU A 41 8.91 1.24 -1.08
N GLN A 42 8.62 2.39 -0.48
CA GLN A 42 9.09 2.73 0.86
C GLN A 42 8.01 2.44 1.90
N PRO A 43 8.17 1.41 2.74
CA PRO A 43 7.12 1.02 3.69
C PRO A 43 6.76 2.08 4.72
N THR A 44 7.71 2.94 5.04
CA THR A 44 7.52 3.97 6.08
C THR A 44 7.25 5.35 5.50
N ALA A 45 7.01 5.46 4.20
CA ALA A 45 6.73 6.74 3.57
C ALA A 45 5.44 7.35 4.14
N TYR A 46 5.44 8.64 4.31
CA TYR A 46 4.23 9.36 4.66
C TYR A 46 4.25 10.75 4.04
N ASN A 47 3.06 11.27 3.76
CA ASN A 47 2.90 12.62 3.23
C ASN A 47 1.75 13.28 3.97
N LEU A 48 2.00 14.46 4.51
CA LEU A 48 0.96 15.24 5.18
C LEU A 48 0.15 15.98 4.12
N ASP A 49 -1.16 15.82 4.18
CA ASP A 49 -2.07 16.56 3.34
C ASP A 49 -2.51 17.86 4.02
N LYS A 50 -3.14 18.72 3.26
CA LYS A 50 -3.75 19.92 3.81
C LYS A 50 -4.77 19.53 4.87
N GLY A 51 -4.69 20.17 6.01
CA GLY A 51 -5.56 19.88 7.13
C GLY A 51 -4.95 18.83 8.04
N ASP A 52 -5.73 17.82 8.40
CA ASP A 52 -5.39 16.87 9.44
C ASP A 52 -5.24 15.44 8.94
N SER A 53 -5.03 15.24 7.65
CA SER A 53 -4.89 13.90 7.10
C SER A 53 -3.46 13.61 6.66
N MET A 54 -3.15 12.33 6.56
CA MET A 54 -1.82 11.84 6.20
C MET A 54 -1.96 10.64 5.28
N ASP A 55 -1.18 10.64 4.20
CA ASP A 55 -1.03 9.44 3.36
C ASP A 55 0.08 8.59 3.95
N ARG A 56 -0.18 7.31 4.16
CA ARG A 56 0.66 6.44 4.99
C ARG A 56 1.10 5.19 4.27
N GLY A 57 2.39 4.90 4.37
CA GLY A 57 2.96 3.62 3.99
C GLY A 57 3.15 3.42 2.51
N ILE A 58 3.39 2.16 2.16
CA ILE A 58 3.83 1.80 0.81
C ILE A 58 2.75 2.05 -0.25
N PHE A 59 1.46 1.99 0.12
CA PHE A 59 0.33 2.29 -0.78
C PHE A 59 -0.32 3.65 -0.49
N GLN A 60 0.21 4.42 0.44
CA GLN A 60 -0.25 5.78 0.76
C GLN A 60 -1.74 5.82 1.16
N TRP A 61 -2.13 4.94 2.09
CA TRP A 61 -3.47 4.92 2.64
C TRP A 61 -3.77 6.19 3.42
N ASN A 62 -4.75 6.98 2.95
CA ASN A 62 -5.09 8.25 3.58
C ASN A 62 -5.83 8.04 4.89
N SER A 63 -5.41 8.74 5.95
CA SER A 63 -5.97 8.54 7.30
C SER A 63 -7.38 9.07 7.45
N LYS A 64 -7.77 10.06 6.66
CA LYS A 64 -9.11 10.65 6.74
C LYS A 64 -10.14 9.85 5.95
N TYR A 65 -9.78 9.44 4.74
CA TYR A 65 -10.70 8.73 3.86
C TYR A 65 -10.75 7.23 4.14
N HIS A 66 -9.72 6.70 4.80
CA HIS A 66 -9.63 5.27 5.14
C HIS A 66 -9.25 5.08 6.60
N PRO A 67 -10.11 5.58 7.53
CA PRO A 67 -9.80 5.43 8.96
C PRO A 67 -9.85 3.99 9.43
N GLU A 68 -10.50 3.09 8.69
CA GLU A 68 -10.52 1.67 8.97
C GLU A 68 -9.15 1.03 8.81
N ILE A 69 -8.26 1.64 8.02
CA ILE A 69 -6.87 1.19 7.89
C ILE A 69 -6.08 1.88 8.99
N THR A 70 -5.67 1.11 9.99
CA THR A 70 -4.91 1.65 11.11
C THR A 70 -3.51 2.09 10.68
N ASP A 71 -2.87 2.94 11.47
CA ASP A 71 -1.47 3.31 11.21
C ASP A 71 -0.59 2.08 11.16
N GLU A 72 -0.79 1.14 12.09
CA GLU A 72 -0.03 -0.10 12.12
C GLU A 72 -0.16 -0.88 10.82
N CYS A 73 -1.39 -1.01 10.30
CA CYS A 73 -1.62 -1.69 9.03
C CYS A 73 -1.02 -0.93 7.85
N ALA A 74 -1.23 0.38 7.80
CA ALA A 74 -0.76 1.21 6.69
C ALA A 74 0.76 1.16 6.53
N PHE A 75 1.49 1.09 7.65
CA PHE A 75 2.95 1.03 7.66
C PHE A 75 3.51 -0.40 7.67
N ASN A 76 2.64 -1.42 7.61
CA ASN A 76 3.04 -2.82 7.49
C ASN A 76 2.80 -3.26 6.05
N VAL A 77 3.85 -3.75 5.37
CA VAL A 77 3.74 -4.04 3.94
C VAL A 77 2.68 -5.09 3.64
N GLU A 78 2.67 -6.19 4.39
CA GLU A 78 1.70 -7.25 4.13
C GLU A 78 0.27 -6.75 4.35
N CYS A 79 0.01 -6.09 5.48
CA CYS A 79 -1.33 -5.59 5.80
C CYS A 79 -1.79 -4.56 4.78
N ALA A 80 -0.92 -3.59 4.44
CA ALA A 80 -1.24 -2.57 3.45
C ALA A 80 -1.52 -3.18 2.08
N ALA A 81 -0.74 -4.20 1.69
CA ALA A 81 -0.94 -4.88 0.40
C ALA A 81 -2.25 -5.67 0.37
N ARG A 82 -2.60 -6.35 1.48
CA ARG A 82 -3.88 -7.08 1.53
C ARG A 82 -5.05 -6.11 1.42
N ALA A 83 -4.96 -4.97 2.08
CA ALA A 83 -6.00 -3.94 1.97
C ALA A 83 -6.09 -3.40 0.54
N PHE A 84 -4.95 -3.19 -0.12
CA PHE A 84 -4.93 -2.77 -1.53
C PHE A 84 -5.62 -3.81 -2.42
N CYS A 85 -5.25 -5.08 -2.27
CA CYS A 85 -5.82 -6.16 -3.08
C CYS A 85 -7.32 -6.30 -2.85
N LYS A 86 -7.77 -6.16 -1.61
CA LYS A 86 -9.19 -6.16 -1.29
C LYS A 86 -9.91 -5.03 -2.02
N ALA A 87 -9.34 -3.83 -1.98
CA ALA A 87 -9.93 -2.68 -2.67
C ALA A 87 -10.01 -2.92 -4.18
N VAL A 88 -8.95 -3.46 -4.79
CA VAL A 88 -8.95 -3.78 -6.22
C VAL A 88 -10.03 -4.80 -6.55
N ASN A 89 -10.15 -5.86 -5.74
CA ASN A 89 -11.14 -6.91 -5.96
C ASN A 89 -12.56 -6.39 -5.78
N GLU A 90 -12.74 -5.33 -5.02
CA GLU A 90 -14.05 -4.68 -4.83
C GLU A 90 -14.31 -3.57 -5.84
N GLY A 91 -13.42 -3.38 -6.81
CA GLY A 91 -13.62 -2.41 -7.87
C GLY A 91 -13.13 -1.00 -7.58
N HIS A 92 -12.21 -0.85 -6.62
CA HIS A 92 -11.77 0.47 -6.16
C HIS A 92 -10.35 0.86 -6.59
N LEU A 93 -9.83 0.28 -7.68
CA LEU A 93 -8.50 0.67 -8.17
C LEU A 93 -8.42 2.18 -8.44
N SER A 94 -9.53 2.80 -8.78
CA SER A 94 -9.60 4.24 -9.02
C SER A 94 -9.19 5.10 -7.84
N TRP A 95 -9.14 4.54 -6.63
CA TRP A 95 -8.67 5.29 -5.46
C TRP A 95 -7.21 5.73 -5.62
N TRP A 96 -6.46 5.10 -6.53
CA TRP A 96 -5.06 5.45 -6.82
C TRP A 96 -4.90 6.24 -8.12
N ASN A 97 -5.98 6.84 -8.63
CA ASN A 97 -5.95 7.56 -9.91
C ASN A 97 -4.98 8.76 -9.93
N ALA A 98 -4.69 9.37 -8.77
CA ALA A 98 -3.77 10.51 -8.72
C ALA A 98 -2.37 10.14 -9.25
N SER A 99 -1.95 8.88 -9.10
CA SER A 99 -0.64 8.42 -9.58
C SER A 99 -0.74 7.56 -10.84
N LYS A 100 -1.93 7.49 -11.45
CA LYS A 100 -2.22 6.55 -12.55
C LYS A 100 -1.22 6.62 -13.69
N GLU A 101 -0.76 7.82 -14.05
CA GLU A 101 0.21 7.99 -15.14
C GLU A 101 1.50 7.22 -14.88
N LYS A 102 1.86 7.03 -13.61
CA LYS A 102 3.11 6.38 -13.22
C LYS A 102 3.00 4.86 -13.21
N TRP A 103 1.81 4.29 -13.04
CA TRP A 103 1.66 2.84 -12.94
C TRP A 103 0.86 2.21 -14.09
N GLU A 104 0.10 3.00 -14.81
CA GLU A 104 -0.64 2.50 -15.97
C GLU A 104 0.32 2.25 -17.12
N LYS A 105 0.15 1.16 -17.82
CA LYS A 105 0.92 0.86 -19.04
C LYS A 105 0.27 1.48 -20.24
#